data_641ff7db71ea7f7920b8ec6326083c75
#
_entry.id   641ff7db71ea7f7920b8ec6326083c75
#
_cell.length_a   1.000
_cell.length_b   1.000
_cell.length_c   1.000
_cell.angle_alpha   90.00
_cell.angle_beta   90.00
_cell.angle_gamma   90.00
#
_symmetry.space_group_name_H-M   'P 1'
#
loop_
_entity.id
_entity.type
_entity.pdbx_description
1 polymer ?
#
loop_
_entity_poly.entity_id
_entity_poly.type
_entity_poly.pdbx_seq_one_letter_code
_entity_poly.pdbx_strand_id
1 'polypeptide(L)'
;MKRVKSISHILERYDTQGSSPILIMGEDLNQWVCKYRDDQKLFNELLAYEFAKLWDIKIPESALIEIDYDKYVQTFSDKKGLERRFFERECFGSCFLEGALDVNKSMLGNKEIVRRIKNKDDFLKISLFDIWLSNEDRNCGNYNLLLKTIEGGGGYTLFYIIDNTEIFNSSMAYSRGLMDITEEDTVLNSELAVLLFKKDTQIVKKVDTLLSLFPSFVGSCKKELNNIYQQIPQKWNINISQYEPNINELFSKNWLDICERNFRSYIQTQIII
;
A
#
# COMPACT_ATOMS: atom_id res chain seq x y z
N MET A 1 -12.68 0.97 10.86
CA MET A 1 -11.87 2.14 10.44
C MET A 1 -12.40 3.40 11.08
N LYS A 2 -11.53 4.35 11.46
CA LYS A 2 -11.86 5.68 11.99
C LYS A 2 -12.60 6.52 10.93
N ARG A 3 -13.50 7.40 11.36
CA ARG A 3 -14.14 8.42 10.52
C ARG A 3 -13.71 9.80 10.98
N VAL A 4 -13.38 10.67 10.05
CA VAL A 4 -12.87 12.03 10.32
C VAL A 4 -13.55 13.00 9.36
N LYS A 5 -13.91 14.18 9.85
CA LYS A 5 -14.44 15.27 9.01
C LYS A 5 -13.34 16.26 8.67
N SER A 6 -13.31 16.72 7.43
CA SER A 6 -12.45 17.84 7.06
C SER A 6 -12.88 19.13 7.76
N ILE A 7 -11.91 19.89 8.25
CA ILE A 7 -12.14 21.23 8.82
C ILE A 7 -11.41 22.33 8.02
N SER A 8 -10.75 21.97 6.94
CA SER A 8 -10.01 22.93 6.10
C SER A 8 -10.40 22.85 4.64
N HIS A 9 -10.16 23.93 3.90
CA HIS A 9 -10.02 23.86 2.46
C HIS A 9 -8.91 22.89 2.06
N ILE A 10 -8.86 22.51 0.78
CA ILE A 10 -7.74 21.73 0.24
C ILE A 10 -6.46 22.51 0.47
N LEU A 11 -5.51 21.91 1.21
CA LEU A 11 -4.22 22.49 1.50
C LEU A 11 -3.27 22.35 0.31
N GLU A 12 -3.28 21.16 -0.31
CA GLU A 12 -2.44 20.82 -1.45
C GLU A 12 -3.16 19.79 -2.32
N ARG A 13 -2.85 19.78 -3.59
CA ARG A 13 -3.25 18.75 -4.53
C ARG A 13 -2.00 18.15 -5.17
N TYR A 14 -1.86 16.85 -5.08
CA TYR A 14 -0.74 16.15 -5.68
C TYR A 14 -1.05 15.83 -7.14
N ASP A 15 -0.21 16.32 -8.05
CA ASP A 15 -0.34 16.00 -9.48
C ASP A 15 0.36 14.67 -9.77
N THR A 16 -0.39 13.57 -9.64
CA THR A 16 0.07 12.22 -9.96
C THR A 16 -0.61 11.72 -11.23
N GLN A 17 0.02 10.78 -11.93
CA GLN A 17 -0.53 10.21 -13.17
C GLN A 17 -1.85 9.43 -12.98
N GLY A 18 -2.31 9.22 -11.77
CA GLY A 18 -3.49 8.43 -11.46
C GLY A 18 -4.56 9.17 -10.66
N SER A 19 -4.50 9.07 -9.35
CA SER A 19 -5.59 9.45 -8.45
C SER A 19 -5.66 10.95 -8.14
N SER A 20 -4.59 11.72 -8.35
CA SER A 20 -4.46 13.14 -7.98
C SER A 20 -5.02 13.43 -6.57
N PRO A 21 -4.46 12.82 -5.51
CA PRO A 21 -4.99 12.96 -4.17
C PRO A 21 -4.88 14.39 -3.65
N ILE A 22 -5.68 14.70 -2.65
CA ILE A 22 -5.70 16.02 -2.00
C ILE A 22 -5.28 15.93 -0.54
N LEU A 23 -4.60 16.97 -0.05
CA LEU A 23 -4.24 17.12 1.35
C LEU A 23 -5.27 18.01 2.04
N ILE A 24 -5.80 17.55 3.18
CA ILE A 24 -6.74 18.31 4.02
C ILE A 24 -6.32 18.22 5.49
N MET A 25 -6.90 19.09 6.33
CA MET A 25 -6.85 18.97 7.79
C MET A 25 -8.14 18.34 8.29
N GLY A 26 -8.01 17.29 9.11
CA GLY A 26 -9.12 16.65 9.79
C GLY A 26 -9.49 17.33 11.11
N GLU A 27 -10.69 17.06 11.64
CA GLU A 27 -11.16 17.54 12.95
C GLU A 27 -10.30 17.04 14.13
N ASP A 28 -9.51 16.00 13.89
CA ASP A 28 -8.51 15.47 14.80
C ASP A 28 -7.15 16.20 14.73
N LEU A 29 -7.09 17.30 13.97
CA LEU A 29 -5.90 18.13 13.73
C LEU A 29 -4.76 17.41 12.99
N ASN A 30 -5.01 16.23 12.43
CA ASN A 30 -4.07 15.55 11.55
C ASN A 30 -4.28 15.98 10.09
N GLN A 31 -3.19 15.97 9.33
CA GLN A 31 -3.26 16.10 7.88
C GLN A 31 -3.50 14.75 7.23
N TRP A 32 -4.38 14.73 6.23
CA TRP A 32 -4.81 13.52 5.54
C TRP A 32 -4.65 13.66 4.03
N VAL A 33 -3.95 12.72 3.43
CA VAL A 33 -3.86 12.57 1.96
C VAL A 33 -5.06 11.74 1.51
N CYS A 34 -6.01 12.37 0.84
CA CYS A 34 -7.30 11.77 0.50
C CYS A 34 -7.40 11.36 -0.96
N LYS A 35 -7.76 10.12 -1.21
CA LYS A 35 -8.19 9.56 -2.50
C LYS A 35 -9.72 9.54 -2.54
N TYR A 36 -10.33 9.89 -3.70
CA TYR A 36 -11.77 10.20 -3.74
C TYR A 36 -12.51 9.77 -5.02
N ARG A 37 -11.82 9.25 -6.05
CA ARG A 37 -12.43 9.08 -7.37
C ARG A 37 -13.11 7.74 -7.60
N ASP A 38 -12.40 6.66 -7.50
CA ASP A 38 -12.79 5.33 -7.97
C ASP A 38 -13.09 4.43 -6.78
N ASP A 39 -14.35 3.99 -6.64
CA ASP A 39 -14.80 3.18 -5.50
C ASP A 39 -14.02 1.87 -5.38
N GLN A 40 -13.66 1.24 -6.51
CA GLN A 40 -12.89 0.01 -6.52
C GLN A 40 -11.45 0.25 -6.03
N LYS A 41 -10.83 1.36 -6.45
CA LYS A 41 -9.50 1.74 -5.98
C LYS A 41 -9.52 2.14 -4.49
N LEU A 42 -10.59 2.82 -4.03
CA LEU A 42 -10.77 3.12 -2.60
C LEU A 42 -10.95 1.83 -1.78
N PHE A 43 -11.68 0.85 -2.31
CA PHE A 43 -11.83 -0.46 -1.70
C PHE A 43 -10.50 -1.22 -1.64
N ASN A 44 -9.69 -1.18 -2.70
CA ASN A 44 -8.35 -1.76 -2.72
C ASN A 44 -7.46 -1.17 -1.60
N GLU A 45 -7.48 0.16 -1.43
CA GLU A 45 -6.75 0.84 -0.34
C GLU A 45 -7.21 0.38 1.05
N LEU A 46 -8.53 0.30 1.26
CA LEU A 46 -9.09 -0.17 2.53
C LEU A 46 -8.67 -1.60 2.83
N LEU A 47 -8.78 -2.49 1.84
CA LEU A 47 -8.43 -3.90 1.99
C LEU A 47 -6.93 -4.08 2.27
N ALA A 48 -6.09 -3.42 1.47
CA ALA A 48 -4.63 -3.46 1.65
C ALA A 48 -4.19 -2.87 2.99
N TYR A 49 -4.82 -1.78 3.45
CA TYR A 49 -4.55 -1.19 4.77
C TYR A 49 -4.81 -2.17 5.90
N GLU A 50 -5.98 -2.81 5.91
CA GLU A 50 -6.32 -3.76 6.97
C GLU A 50 -5.44 -5.03 6.91
N PHE A 51 -5.12 -5.52 5.73
CA PHE A 51 -4.21 -6.65 5.55
C PHE A 51 -2.77 -6.32 5.96
N ALA A 52 -2.26 -5.14 5.60
CA ALA A 52 -0.92 -4.71 5.99
C ALA A 52 -0.75 -4.66 7.52
N LYS A 53 -1.78 -4.21 8.24
CA LYS A 53 -1.78 -4.24 9.72
C LYS A 53 -1.66 -5.66 10.27
N LEU A 54 -2.38 -6.62 9.69
CA LEU A 54 -2.36 -8.02 10.10
C LEU A 54 -1.01 -8.70 9.77
N TRP A 55 -0.29 -8.16 8.79
CA TRP A 55 1.07 -8.58 8.46
C TRP A 55 2.14 -7.84 9.26
N ASP A 56 1.77 -6.91 10.13
CA ASP A 56 2.70 -5.98 10.80
C ASP A 56 3.63 -5.27 9.80
N ILE A 57 3.06 -4.83 8.67
CA ILE A 57 3.71 -3.94 7.70
C ILE A 57 3.37 -2.51 8.08
N LYS A 58 4.36 -1.63 8.10
CA LYS A 58 4.12 -0.22 8.39
C LYS A 58 3.40 0.44 7.22
N ILE A 59 2.28 1.03 7.53
CA ILE A 59 1.42 1.79 6.62
C ILE A 59 0.93 3.02 7.39
N PRO A 60 0.77 4.21 6.77
CA PRO A 60 0.20 5.36 7.46
C PRO A 60 -1.17 5.03 8.05
N GLU A 61 -1.48 5.56 9.24
CA GLU A 61 -2.85 5.45 9.79
C GLU A 61 -3.86 5.90 8.73
N SER A 62 -4.95 5.15 8.57
CA SER A 62 -5.95 5.46 7.56
C SER A 62 -7.33 5.66 8.17
N ALA A 63 -8.14 6.48 7.51
CA ALA A 63 -9.47 6.85 7.93
C ALA A 63 -10.41 7.05 6.73
N LEU A 64 -11.70 6.93 6.99
CA LEU A 64 -12.74 7.38 6.08
C LEU A 64 -12.98 8.88 6.32
N ILE A 65 -12.77 9.70 5.28
CA ILE A 65 -12.80 11.16 5.39
C ILE A 65 -14.05 11.72 4.75
N GLU A 66 -14.84 12.45 5.53
CA GLU A 66 -15.98 13.23 5.04
C GLU A 66 -15.51 14.65 4.69
N ILE A 67 -15.71 15.07 3.43
CA ILE A 67 -15.32 16.40 2.95
C ILE A 67 -16.57 17.11 2.42
N ASP A 68 -16.92 18.24 3.03
CA ASP A 68 -17.99 19.10 2.53
C ASP A 68 -17.52 19.82 1.26
N TYR A 69 -18.13 19.45 0.12
CA TYR A 69 -17.74 19.99 -1.18
C TYR A 69 -17.96 21.49 -1.27
N ASP A 70 -19.12 21.98 -0.84
CA ASP A 70 -19.49 23.40 -0.95
C ASP A 70 -18.60 24.28 -0.09
N LYS A 71 -18.27 23.79 1.08
CA LYS A 71 -17.48 24.54 2.04
C LYS A 71 -15.98 24.51 1.74
N TYR A 72 -15.43 23.36 1.32
CA TYR A 72 -13.99 23.16 1.32
C TYR A 72 -13.38 22.88 -0.06
N VAL A 73 -14.17 22.42 -1.04
CA VAL A 73 -13.66 22.05 -2.37
C VAL A 73 -14.03 23.07 -3.43
N GLN A 74 -15.26 23.59 -3.38
CA GLN A 74 -15.79 24.47 -4.42
C GLN A 74 -14.96 25.74 -4.66
N THR A 75 -14.26 26.23 -3.66
CA THR A 75 -13.43 27.45 -3.74
C THR A 75 -11.99 27.18 -4.16
N PHE A 76 -11.59 25.91 -4.31
CA PHE A 76 -10.23 25.57 -4.73
C PHE A 76 -9.99 26.01 -6.18
N SER A 77 -8.81 26.61 -6.44
CA SER A 77 -8.52 27.23 -7.74
C SER A 77 -8.41 26.23 -8.88
N ASP A 78 -7.75 25.09 -8.65
CA ASP A 78 -7.63 24.01 -9.64
C ASP A 78 -8.71 22.95 -9.45
N LYS A 79 -9.84 23.13 -10.11
CA LYS A 79 -11.02 22.24 -10.02
C LYS A 79 -10.98 21.03 -10.94
N LYS A 80 -9.94 20.86 -11.75
CA LYS A 80 -9.89 19.77 -12.73
C LYS A 80 -10.06 18.41 -12.02
N GLY A 81 -11.20 17.74 -12.29
CA GLY A 81 -11.51 16.42 -11.71
C GLY A 81 -11.91 16.43 -10.23
N LEU A 82 -12.19 17.59 -9.62
CA LEU A 82 -12.81 17.73 -8.30
C LEU A 82 -14.33 17.86 -8.45
N GLU A 83 -14.97 16.78 -8.87
CA GLU A 83 -16.42 16.79 -9.09
C GLU A 83 -17.17 16.53 -7.78
N ARG A 84 -18.31 17.24 -7.57
CA ARG A 84 -19.16 17.10 -6.38
C ARG A 84 -19.46 15.64 -6.04
N ARG A 85 -19.83 14.83 -7.03
CA ARG A 85 -20.19 13.42 -6.82
C ARG A 85 -19.13 12.58 -6.08
N PHE A 86 -17.85 12.96 -6.17
CA PHE A 86 -16.77 12.26 -5.48
C PHE A 86 -16.73 12.54 -3.97
N PHE A 87 -17.36 13.65 -3.54
CA PHE A 87 -17.38 14.11 -2.16
C PHE A 87 -18.74 13.93 -1.48
N GLU A 88 -19.72 13.34 -2.19
CA GLU A 88 -21.00 12.93 -1.63
C GLU A 88 -20.91 11.65 -0.80
N ARG A 89 -19.73 11.04 -0.82
CA ARG A 89 -19.34 9.85 -0.08
C ARG A 89 -18.00 10.05 0.61
N GLU A 90 -17.66 9.14 1.53
CA GLU A 90 -16.40 9.17 2.22
C GLU A 90 -15.23 8.94 1.24
N CYS A 91 -14.16 9.70 1.39
CA CYS A 91 -12.87 9.48 0.75
C CYS A 91 -12.04 8.50 1.59
N PHE A 92 -11.06 7.84 0.98
CA PHE A 92 -10.04 7.10 1.73
C PHE A 92 -8.89 8.05 2.04
N GLY A 93 -8.61 8.29 3.32
CA GLY A 93 -7.53 9.15 3.79
C GLY A 93 -6.39 8.36 4.42
N SER A 94 -5.17 8.69 4.04
CA SER A 94 -3.93 8.23 4.69
C SER A 94 -3.29 9.39 5.45
N CYS A 95 -2.94 9.19 6.72
CA CYS A 95 -2.32 10.23 7.53
C CYS A 95 -1.00 10.69 6.91
N PHE A 96 -0.84 11.99 6.73
CA PHE A 96 0.38 12.56 6.17
C PHE A 96 1.56 12.33 7.11
N LEU A 97 2.61 11.73 6.60
CA LEU A 97 3.82 11.45 7.38
C LEU A 97 4.83 12.60 7.21
N GLU A 98 4.73 13.59 8.07
CA GLU A 98 5.64 14.75 8.03
C GLU A 98 7.11 14.32 8.12
N GLY A 99 7.95 14.87 7.24
CA GLY A 99 9.38 14.56 7.17
C GLY A 99 9.71 13.15 6.68
N ALA A 100 8.75 12.40 6.13
CA ALA A 100 9.05 11.18 5.40
C ALA A 100 9.66 11.48 4.03
N LEU A 101 10.52 10.60 3.56
CA LEU A 101 11.20 10.70 2.26
C LEU A 101 10.66 9.65 1.31
N ASP A 102 10.33 10.06 0.08
CA ASP A 102 9.99 9.12 -0.97
C ASP A 102 11.19 8.26 -1.36
N VAL A 103 10.96 6.95 -1.45
CA VAL A 103 11.94 6.03 -2.00
C VAL A 103 11.93 6.18 -3.53
N ASN A 104 13.03 6.70 -4.05
CA ASN A 104 13.20 6.90 -5.49
C ASN A 104 14.67 6.74 -5.88
N LYS A 105 14.96 6.76 -7.19
CA LYS A 105 16.31 6.59 -7.72
C LYS A 105 17.30 7.64 -7.19
N SER A 106 16.86 8.88 -6.97
CA SER A 106 17.72 9.95 -6.45
C SER A 106 18.16 9.65 -5.00
N MET A 107 17.27 9.10 -4.18
CA MET A 107 17.57 8.70 -2.80
C MET A 107 18.61 7.57 -2.76
N LEU A 108 18.57 6.62 -3.69
CA LEU A 108 19.47 5.45 -3.73
C LEU A 108 20.95 5.85 -3.94
N GLY A 109 21.20 6.99 -4.56
CA GLY A 109 22.54 7.57 -4.66
C GLY A 109 23.16 7.97 -3.31
N ASN A 110 22.32 8.15 -2.27
CA ASN A 110 22.78 8.49 -0.92
C ASN A 110 22.93 7.25 -0.03
N LYS A 111 24.11 6.65 -0.04
CA LYS A 111 24.43 5.44 0.74
C LYS A 111 24.18 5.60 2.25
N GLU A 112 24.22 6.83 2.78
CA GLU A 112 23.98 7.07 4.20
C GLU A 112 22.51 6.84 4.55
N ILE A 113 21.57 7.25 3.70
CA ILE A 113 20.13 6.97 3.89
C ILE A 113 19.90 5.46 3.92
N VAL A 114 20.43 4.71 2.95
CA VAL A 114 20.28 3.26 2.87
C VAL A 114 20.86 2.55 4.10
N ARG A 115 22.00 3.04 4.63
CA ARG A 115 22.59 2.50 5.86
C ARG A 115 21.74 2.70 7.11
N ARG A 116 20.93 3.75 7.15
CA ARG A 116 20.03 4.05 8.27
C ARG A 116 18.76 3.22 8.29
N ILE A 117 18.44 2.50 7.23
CA ILE A 117 17.29 1.58 7.22
C ILE A 117 17.54 0.46 8.24
N LYS A 118 16.77 0.49 9.32
CA LYS A 118 16.94 -0.44 10.44
C LYS A 118 16.35 -1.80 10.15
N ASN A 119 15.15 -1.83 9.59
CA ASN A 119 14.41 -3.07 9.38
C ASN A 119 14.39 -3.45 7.90
N LYS A 120 15.53 -3.92 7.40
CA LYS A 120 15.67 -4.34 6.00
C LYS A 120 14.76 -5.51 5.66
N ASP A 121 14.47 -6.37 6.64
CA ASP A 121 13.66 -7.57 6.43
C ASP A 121 12.19 -7.21 6.15
N ASP A 122 11.72 -6.00 6.57
CA ASP A 122 10.40 -5.51 6.16
C ASP A 122 10.28 -5.35 4.64
N PHE A 123 11.36 -5.05 3.94
CA PHE A 123 11.35 -4.98 2.49
C PHE A 123 11.01 -6.34 1.84
N LEU A 124 11.54 -7.45 2.38
CA LEU A 124 11.19 -8.80 1.93
C LEU A 124 9.72 -9.12 2.22
N LYS A 125 9.25 -8.72 3.41
CA LYS A 125 7.85 -8.90 3.82
C LYS A 125 6.89 -8.12 2.92
N ILE A 126 7.22 -6.86 2.59
CA ILE A 126 6.47 -6.02 1.65
C ILE A 126 6.45 -6.67 0.27
N SER A 127 7.58 -7.16 -0.22
CA SER A 127 7.66 -7.81 -1.54
C SER A 127 6.79 -9.08 -1.61
N LEU A 128 6.78 -9.91 -0.56
CA LEU A 128 5.90 -11.08 -0.49
C LEU A 128 4.42 -10.69 -0.39
N PHE A 129 4.11 -9.62 0.34
CA PHE A 129 2.77 -9.07 0.43
C PHE A 129 2.24 -8.59 -0.92
N ASP A 130 3.07 -7.90 -1.72
CA ASP A 130 2.72 -7.46 -3.07
C ASP A 130 2.51 -8.64 -4.03
N ILE A 131 3.38 -9.65 -3.98
CA ILE A 131 3.22 -10.88 -4.77
C ILE A 131 1.89 -11.57 -4.40
N TRP A 132 1.56 -11.64 -3.11
CA TRP A 132 0.32 -12.24 -2.65
C TRP A 132 -0.92 -11.47 -3.10
N LEU A 133 -0.88 -10.13 -3.07
CA LEU A 133 -1.99 -9.27 -3.50
C LEU A 133 -2.01 -8.99 -5.00
N SER A 134 -1.08 -9.55 -5.77
CA SER A 134 -0.89 -9.22 -7.19
C SER A 134 -0.79 -7.71 -7.44
N ASN A 135 0.06 -7.05 -6.66
CA ASN A 135 0.33 -5.61 -6.78
C ASN A 135 1.48 -5.37 -7.75
N GLU A 136 1.18 -5.11 -9.00
CA GLU A 136 2.16 -4.87 -10.06
C GLU A 136 2.68 -3.42 -10.10
N ASP A 137 2.06 -2.49 -9.38
CA ASP A 137 2.43 -1.07 -9.40
C ASP A 137 3.62 -0.76 -8.47
N ARG A 138 3.87 -1.58 -7.44
CA ARG A 138 5.05 -1.40 -6.58
C ARG A 138 6.25 -2.14 -7.15
N ASN A 139 7.02 -1.44 -7.98
CA ASN A 139 8.17 -1.98 -8.74
C ASN A 139 9.37 -1.02 -8.75
N CYS A 140 10.42 -1.33 -9.51
CA CYS A 140 11.63 -0.50 -9.59
C CYS A 140 11.42 0.88 -10.23
N GLY A 141 10.34 1.09 -10.96
CA GLY A 141 9.94 2.38 -11.55
C GLY A 141 9.08 3.22 -10.62
N ASN A 142 8.37 2.56 -9.70
CA ASN A 142 7.42 3.16 -8.77
C ASN A 142 7.45 2.42 -7.42
N TYR A 143 8.32 2.83 -6.52
CA TYR A 143 8.48 2.12 -5.25
C TYR A 143 7.24 2.15 -4.36
N ASN A 144 6.45 3.22 -4.41
CA ASN A 144 5.33 3.43 -3.49
C ASN A 144 5.69 3.15 -2.03
N LEU A 145 6.89 3.59 -1.63
CA LEU A 145 7.46 3.45 -0.30
C LEU A 145 7.92 4.80 0.22
N LEU A 146 7.66 5.03 1.50
CA LEU A 146 8.23 6.15 2.26
C LEU A 146 9.25 5.63 3.27
N LEU A 147 10.27 6.43 3.56
CA LEU A 147 11.18 6.26 4.68
C LEU A 147 10.89 7.30 5.75
N LYS A 148 10.42 6.87 6.91
CA LYS A 148 10.17 7.73 8.07
C LYS A 148 11.22 7.51 9.14
N THR A 149 11.86 8.59 9.59
CA THR A 149 12.82 8.54 10.68
C THR A 149 12.12 8.28 12.00
N ILE A 150 12.66 7.37 12.81
CA ILE A 150 12.14 7.05 14.14
C ILE A 150 12.60 8.13 15.11
N GLU A 151 11.67 8.82 15.75
CA GLU A 151 11.97 9.79 16.80
C GLU A 151 12.65 9.11 17.99
N GLY A 152 13.75 9.69 18.49
CA GLY A 152 14.56 9.10 19.57
C GLY A 152 15.38 7.87 19.15
N GLY A 153 15.29 7.41 17.90
CA GLY A 153 15.91 6.18 17.40
C GLY A 153 17.33 6.36 16.81
N GLY A 154 18.04 7.44 17.11
CA GLY A 154 19.42 7.63 16.60
C GLY A 154 19.50 7.86 15.09
N GLY A 155 18.42 8.36 14.46
CA GLY A 155 18.37 8.65 13.02
C GLY A 155 18.07 7.42 12.15
N TYR A 156 17.58 6.34 12.73
CA TYR A 156 17.11 5.18 11.97
C TYR A 156 15.79 5.45 11.25
N THR A 157 15.58 4.79 10.09
CA THR A 157 14.39 4.91 9.27
C THR A 157 13.70 3.56 9.11
N LEU A 158 12.38 3.62 8.89
CA LEU A 158 11.53 2.46 8.59
C LEU A 158 10.83 2.68 7.26
N PHE A 159 10.57 1.58 6.55
CA PHE A 159 9.68 1.57 5.38
C PHE A 159 8.23 1.71 5.79
N TYR A 160 7.48 2.53 5.03
CA TYR A 160 6.02 2.59 5.03
C TYR A 160 5.53 2.36 3.61
N ILE A 161 4.57 1.47 3.42
CA ILE A 161 3.91 1.31 2.13
C ILE A 161 2.84 2.39 1.95
N ILE A 162 2.71 2.88 0.72
CA ILE A 162 1.65 3.80 0.30
C ILE A 162 1.13 3.37 -1.07
N ASP A 163 0.00 3.94 -1.48
CA ASP A 163 -0.60 3.72 -2.80
C ASP A 163 -0.80 2.24 -3.16
N ASN A 164 -1.84 1.64 -2.61
CA ASN A 164 -2.21 0.25 -2.85
C ASN A 164 -3.44 0.13 -3.77
N THR A 165 -3.70 1.13 -4.60
CA THR A 165 -4.86 1.15 -5.50
C THR A 165 -4.82 0.05 -6.55
N GLU A 166 -3.62 -0.39 -6.95
CA GLU A 166 -3.40 -1.29 -8.08
C GLU A 166 -3.18 -2.76 -7.66
N ILE A 167 -3.58 -3.14 -6.44
CA ILE A 167 -3.66 -4.56 -6.07
C ILE A 167 -4.67 -5.31 -6.96
N PHE A 168 -4.63 -6.63 -6.96
CA PHE A 168 -5.47 -7.47 -7.82
C PHE A 168 -5.26 -7.21 -9.32
N ASN A 169 -3.99 -7.13 -9.74
CA ASN A 169 -3.60 -6.85 -11.12
C ASN A 169 -4.33 -5.60 -11.65
N SER A 170 -4.17 -4.48 -10.97
CA SER A 170 -4.87 -3.22 -11.29
C SER A 170 -6.39 -3.40 -11.35
N SER A 171 -6.94 -4.18 -10.43
CA SER A 171 -8.36 -4.55 -10.33
C SER A 171 -8.87 -5.50 -11.44
N MET A 172 -8.03 -5.93 -12.36
CA MET A 172 -8.46 -6.88 -13.41
C MET A 172 -8.82 -8.26 -12.85
N ALA A 173 -8.21 -8.66 -11.73
CA ALA A 173 -8.50 -9.94 -11.08
C ALA A 173 -9.98 -10.10 -10.68
N TYR A 174 -10.70 -9.01 -10.44
CA TYR A 174 -12.13 -9.07 -10.14
C TYR A 174 -13.00 -9.59 -11.28
N SER A 175 -12.50 -9.58 -12.50
CA SER A 175 -13.20 -10.09 -13.68
C SER A 175 -12.53 -11.29 -14.33
N ARG A 176 -11.23 -11.50 -14.09
CA ARG A 176 -10.42 -12.50 -14.79
C ARG A 176 -9.78 -13.55 -13.87
N GLY A 177 -9.90 -13.38 -12.55
CA GLY A 177 -9.14 -14.15 -11.55
C GLY A 177 -7.75 -13.59 -11.30
N LEU A 178 -7.11 -14.05 -10.23
CA LEU A 178 -5.76 -13.62 -9.88
C LEU A 178 -4.74 -14.11 -10.90
N MET A 179 -3.84 -13.22 -11.27
CA MET A 179 -2.69 -13.54 -12.10
C MET A 179 -1.42 -13.23 -11.30
N ASP A 180 -0.42 -14.10 -11.37
CA ASP A 180 0.87 -13.85 -10.75
C ASP A 180 1.55 -12.64 -11.43
N ILE A 181 2.18 -11.82 -10.60
CA ILE A 181 2.99 -10.70 -11.09
C ILE A 181 4.33 -11.24 -11.60
N THR A 182 4.89 -10.55 -12.59
CA THR A 182 6.17 -10.96 -13.17
C THR A 182 7.33 -10.52 -12.28
N GLU A 183 8.52 -11.04 -12.55
CA GLU A 183 9.75 -10.63 -11.89
C GLU A 183 10.03 -9.12 -12.06
N GLU A 184 9.61 -8.53 -13.20
CA GLU A 184 9.79 -7.11 -13.49
C GLU A 184 8.84 -6.22 -12.70
N ASP A 185 7.69 -6.75 -12.27
CA ASP A 185 6.64 -6.03 -11.57
C ASP A 185 6.81 -6.05 -10.04
N THR A 186 7.98 -6.42 -9.53
CA THR A 186 8.26 -6.45 -8.10
C THR A 186 9.43 -5.55 -7.73
N VAL A 187 9.39 -4.99 -6.51
CA VAL A 187 10.53 -4.24 -5.96
C VAL A 187 11.78 -5.10 -5.72
N LEU A 188 11.67 -6.43 -5.77
CA LEU A 188 12.83 -7.33 -5.69
C LEU A 188 13.76 -7.13 -6.89
N ASN A 189 13.24 -6.80 -8.07
CA ASN A 189 14.01 -6.41 -9.25
C ASN A 189 14.37 -4.92 -9.19
N SER A 190 15.10 -4.51 -8.15
CA SER A 190 15.46 -3.10 -8.00
C SER A 190 16.87 -2.92 -7.44
N GLU A 191 17.47 -1.77 -7.73
CA GLU A 191 18.73 -1.36 -7.14
C GLU A 191 18.66 -1.35 -5.60
N LEU A 192 17.53 -0.99 -5.03
CA LEU A 192 17.33 -0.99 -3.58
C LEU A 192 17.46 -2.41 -3.01
N ALA A 193 16.83 -3.41 -3.62
CA ALA A 193 16.95 -4.80 -3.18
C ALA A 193 18.42 -5.26 -3.16
N VAL A 194 19.17 -4.95 -4.22
CA VAL A 194 20.59 -5.24 -4.32
C VAL A 194 21.38 -4.52 -3.22
N LEU A 195 21.13 -3.22 -2.98
CA LEU A 195 21.80 -2.45 -1.92
C LEU A 195 21.53 -3.00 -0.52
N LEU A 196 20.31 -3.50 -0.28
CA LEU A 196 19.92 -4.04 1.02
C LEU A 196 20.51 -5.42 1.28
N PHE A 197 20.57 -6.31 0.26
CA PHE A 197 20.75 -7.74 0.49
C PHE A 197 21.92 -8.40 -0.24
N LYS A 198 22.58 -7.77 -1.23
CA LYS A 198 23.69 -8.39 -1.98
C LYS A 198 24.80 -8.98 -1.10
N LYS A 199 25.01 -8.41 0.09
CA LYS A 199 26.03 -8.87 1.05
C LYS A 199 25.45 -9.62 2.25
N ASP A 200 24.15 -9.91 2.22
CA ASP A 200 23.48 -10.57 3.34
C ASP A 200 23.61 -12.09 3.22
N THR A 201 24.59 -12.65 3.94
CA THR A 201 24.82 -14.09 3.99
C THR A 201 23.68 -14.89 4.64
N GLN A 202 22.73 -14.21 5.28
CA GLN A 202 21.56 -14.82 5.93
C GLN A 202 20.29 -14.75 5.08
N ILE A 203 20.36 -14.24 3.85
CA ILE A 203 19.17 -13.97 3.01
C ILE A 203 18.30 -15.23 2.84
N VAL A 204 18.88 -16.38 2.57
CA VAL A 204 18.15 -17.65 2.41
C VAL A 204 17.38 -17.99 3.68
N LYS A 205 18.05 -17.91 4.85
CA LYS A 205 17.41 -18.17 6.15
C LYS A 205 16.28 -17.19 6.44
N LYS A 206 16.44 -15.91 6.08
CA LYS A 206 15.39 -14.89 6.25
C LYS A 206 14.18 -15.19 5.38
N VAL A 207 14.40 -15.58 4.12
CA VAL A 207 13.36 -16.02 3.20
C VAL A 207 12.61 -17.23 3.76
N ASP A 208 13.33 -18.25 4.22
CA ASP A 208 12.71 -19.46 4.81
C ASP A 208 11.89 -19.12 6.06
N THR A 209 12.41 -18.25 6.91
CA THR A 209 11.68 -17.77 8.10
C THR A 209 10.41 -17.03 7.72
N LEU A 210 10.49 -16.10 6.77
CA LEU A 210 9.32 -15.34 6.30
C LEU A 210 8.26 -16.26 5.69
N LEU A 211 8.66 -17.19 4.83
CA LEU A 211 7.74 -18.14 4.20
C LEU A 211 7.13 -19.12 5.22
N SER A 212 7.83 -19.47 6.31
CA SER A 212 7.22 -20.25 7.38
C SER A 212 6.10 -19.51 8.13
N LEU A 213 6.12 -18.17 8.14
CA LEU A 213 5.09 -17.31 8.75
C LEU A 213 3.97 -16.94 7.77
N PHE A 214 4.21 -17.05 6.47
CA PHE A 214 3.28 -16.62 5.41
C PHE A 214 1.86 -17.19 5.57
N PRO A 215 1.66 -18.51 5.79
CA PRO A 215 0.32 -19.06 5.99
C PRO A 215 -0.40 -18.47 7.22
N SER A 216 0.33 -18.09 8.26
CA SER A 216 -0.25 -17.46 9.46
C SER A 216 -0.73 -16.05 9.18
N PHE A 217 0.04 -15.24 8.45
CA PHE A 217 -0.37 -13.90 8.03
C PHE A 217 -1.64 -13.96 7.18
N VAL A 218 -1.64 -14.82 6.16
CA VAL A 218 -2.79 -15.02 5.25
C VAL A 218 -4.01 -15.54 6.03
N GLY A 219 -3.80 -16.47 6.94
CA GLY A 219 -4.88 -17.00 7.80
C GLY A 219 -5.51 -15.93 8.69
N SER A 220 -4.70 -14.97 9.19
CA SER A 220 -5.21 -13.82 9.95
C SER A 220 -6.07 -12.90 9.08
N CYS A 221 -5.64 -12.61 7.86
CA CYS A 221 -6.42 -11.83 6.90
C CYS A 221 -7.76 -12.50 6.58
N LYS A 222 -7.76 -13.82 6.35
CA LYS A 222 -8.99 -14.59 6.09
C LYS A 222 -10.00 -14.51 7.23
N LYS A 223 -9.53 -14.59 8.47
CA LYS A 223 -10.39 -14.51 9.67
C LYS A 223 -11.05 -13.14 9.83
N GLU A 224 -10.34 -12.07 9.48
CA GLU A 224 -10.82 -10.70 9.62
C GLU A 224 -11.62 -10.19 8.42
N LEU A 225 -11.72 -10.95 7.34
CA LEU A 225 -12.29 -10.50 6.07
C LEU A 225 -13.72 -9.95 6.23
N ASN A 226 -14.59 -10.64 6.97
CA ASN A 226 -15.95 -10.17 7.20
C ASN A 226 -15.99 -8.86 8.00
N ASN A 227 -15.10 -8.70 8.98
CA ASN A 227 -14.98 -7.45 9.74
C ASN A 227 -14.49 -6.30 8.86
N ILE A 228 -13.62 -6.60 7.88
CA ILE A 228 -13.15 -5.61 6.89
C ILE A 228 -14.32 -5.20 5.98
N TYR A 229 -15.11 -6.14 5.49
CA TYR A 229 -16.27 -5.83 4.65
C TYR A 229 -17.30 -4.93 5.34
N GLN A 230 -17.48 -5.08 6.64
CA GLN A 230 -18.38 -4.21 7.43
C GLN A 230 -17.89 -2.76 7.53
N GLN A 231 -16.64 -2.48 7.22
CA GLN A 231 -16.06 -1.13 7.24
C GLN A 231 -16.29 -0.36 5.94
N ILE A 232 -16.70 -1.04 4.87
CA ILE A 232 -16.92 -0.42 3.55
C ILE A 232 -18.07 0.57 3.66
N PRO A 233 -17.88 1.85 3.25
CA PRO A 233 -18.94 2.81 3.23
C PRO A 233 -20.10 2.39 2.33
N GLN A 234 -21.34 2.53 2.82
CA GLN A 234 -22.53 2.17 2.05
C GLN A 234 -22.66 2.95 0.73
N LYS A 235 -22.10 4.15 0.70
CA LYS A 235 -22.12 5.02 -0.49
C LYS A 235 -21.05 4.67 -1.51
N TRP A 236 -20.10 3.78 -1.19
CA TRP A 236 -19.23 3.20 -2.20
C TRP A 236 -20.03 2.15 -2.96
N ASN A 237 -20.03 2.25 -4.25
CA ASN A 237 -20.77 1.31 -5.11
C ASN A 237 -20.01 -0.02 -5.24
N ILE A 238 -19.78 -0.68 -4.10
CA ILE A 238 -19.07 -1.96 -4.00
C ILE A 238 -20.05 -3.09 -3.73
N ASN A 239 -20.17 -3.99 -4.68
CA ASN A 239 -20.92 -5.23 -4.52
C ASN A 239 -19.97 -6.37 -4.12
N ILE A 240 -19.85 -6.63 -2.82
CA ILE A 240 -18.94 -7.66 -2.29
C ILE A 240 -19.18 -9.03 -2.93
N SER A 241 -20.41 -9.44 -3.20
CA SER A 241 -20.69 -10.73 -3.83
C SER A 241 -20.03 -10.89 -5.21
N GLN A 242 -19.76 -9.80 -5.89
CA GLN A 242 -19.05 -9.80 -7.17
C GLN A 242 -17.52 -9.99 -6.99
N TYR A 243 -16.96 -9.46 -5.91
CA TYR A 243 -15.50 -9.47 -5.65
C TYR A 243 -15.05 -10.68 -4.82
N GLU A 244 -15.92 -11.17 -3.95
CA GLU A 244 -15.62 -12.22 -2.98
C GLU A 244 -15.01 -13.48 -3.58
N PRO A 245 -15.45 -14.03 -4.75
CA PRO A 245 -14.85 -15.22 -5.33
C PRO A 245 -13.34 -15.04 -5.59
N ASN A 246 -12.93 -13.89 -6.14
CA ASN A 246 -11.54 -13.59 -6.47
C ASN A 246 -10.73 -13.23 -5.22
N ILE A 247 -11.34 -12.55 -4.24
CA ILE A 247 -10.70 -12.30 -2.94
C ILE A 247 -10.45 -13.63 -2.21
N ASN A 248 -11.38 -14.58 -2.28
CA ASN A 248 -11.23 -15.91 -1.67
C ASN A 248 -10.11 -16.72 -2.32
N GLU A 249 -9.78 -16.47 -3.59
CA GLU A 249 -8.66 -17.12 -4.27
C GLU A 249 -7.31 -16.80 -3.60
N LEU A 250 -7.13 -15.59 -3.01
CA LEU A 250 -5.94 -15.23 -2.23
C LEU A 250 -5.61 -16.24 -1.13
N PHE A 251 -6.62 -16.93 -0.62
CA PHE A 251 -6.51 -17.86 0.50
C PHE A 251 -6.43 -19.33 0.05
N SER A 252 -6.43 -19.57 -1.26
CA SER A 252 -6.34 -20.92 -1.81
C SER A 252 -4.91 -21.46 -1.68
N LYS A 253 -4.81 -22.77 -1.44
CA LYS A 253 -3.49 -23.41 -1.37
C LYS A 253 -2.70 -23.23 -2.67
N ASN A 254 -3.38 -23.35 -3.82
CA ASN A 254 -2.73 -23.18 -5.11
C ASN A 254 -2.11 -21.80 -5.27
N TRP A 255 -2.82 -20.74 -4.85
CA TRP A 255 -2.29 -19.37 -4.91
C TRP A 255 -1.09 -19.18 -3.99
N LEU A 256 -1.17 -19.69 -2.77
CA LEU A 256 -0.05 -19.60 -1.83
C LEU A 256 1.19 -20.33 -2.33
N ASP A 257 1.03 -21.51 -2.94
CA ASP A 257 2.13 -22.29 -3.52
C ASP A 257 2.76 -21.52 -4.72
N ILE A 258 1.97 -20.80 -5.51
CA ILE A 258 2.46 -19.92 -6.60
C ILE A 258 3.26 -18.76 -6.01
N CYS A 259 2.71 -18.06 -5.01
CA CYS A 259 3.39 -16.92 -4.37
C CYS A 259 4.73 -17.32 -3.74
N GLU A 260 4.78 -18.44 -3.02
CA GLU A 260 6.02 -18.94 -2.42
C GLU A 260 7.07 -19.26 -3.48
N ARG A 261 6.69 -19.98 -4.54
CA ARG A 261 7.59 -20.33 -5.63
C ARG A 261 8.14 -19.08 -6.33
N ASN A 262 7.28 -18.12 -6.67
CA ASN A 262 7.70 -16.90 -7.36
C ASN A 262 8.58 -16.05 -6.47
N PHE A 263 8.25 -15.87 -5.19
CA PHE A 263 9.08 -15.12 -4.25
C PHE A 263 10.49 -15.74 -4.13
N ARG A 264 10.60 -17.07 -3.99
CA ARG A 264 11.91 -17.76 -3.96
C ARG A 264 12.69 -17.57 -5.25
N SER A 265 12.02 -17.72 -6.40
CA SER A 265 12.62 -17.53 -7.71
C SER A 265 13.20 -16.13 -7.88
N TYR A 266 12.41 -15.10 -7.55
CA TYR A 266 12.82 -13.69 -7.69
C TYR A 266 13.98 -13.32 -6.76
N ILE A 267 14.00 -13.84 -5.54
CA ILE A 267 15.15 -13.69 -4.64
C ILE A 267 16.41 -14.35 -5.23
N GLN A 268 16.27 -15.56 -5.79
CA GLN A 268 17.39 -16.28 -6.37
C GLN A 268 17.97 -15.55 -7.59
N THR A 269 17.12 -15.03 -8.47
CA THR A 269 17.55 -14.39 -9.72
C THR A 269 18.02 -12.95 -9.54
N GLN A 270 17.47 -12.19 -8.57
CA GLN A 270 17.76 -10.77 -8.43
C GLN A 270 18.77 -10.43 -7.33
N ILE A 271 18.92 -11.28 -6.32
CA ILE A 271 19.71 -10.95 -5.12
C ILE A 271 20.90 -11.90 -4.93
N ILE A 272 20.71 -13.20 -5.18
CA ILE A 272 21.71 -14.24 -4.83
C ILE A 272 22.72 -14.49 -5.97
N ILE A 273 22.56 -13.93 -7.14
CA ILE A 273 23.40 -14.14 -8.34
C ILE A 273 24.88 -14.35 -8.03
#